data_72f3bc541bb914e237eea0309f51694a
#
_entry.id   72f3bc541bb914e237eea0309f51694a
#
_cell.length_a   1.000
_cell.length_b   1.000
_cell.length_c   1.000
_cell.angle_alpha   90.00
_cell.angle_beta   90.00
_cell.angle_gamma   90.00
#
_symmetry.space_group_name_H-M   'P 1'
#
loop_
_entity.id
_entity.type
_entity.pdbx_description
1 polymer ?
#
loop_
_entity_poly.entity_id
_entity_poly.type
_entity_poly.pdbx_seq_one_letter_code
_entity_poly.pdbx_strand_id
1 'polypeptide(L)'
;HVSIIDQHTLALKTEFHVGETVRDACFLHNGSMMAVSQEKNVFIYDDEGVEVHRMDGHRRVGGMEFLPYHWLLATIGNTGVLQYQDTSTGNLVSQHRTKLGPCGAIRQNPFNSVLHLGHTNGTVTLWSPSSSEYLVKMLCHKGSPITSLAIDQSGRYMATGGGDSKVKIFDLRMYKEVHSYKTYGGAPTCLDISQTGILGIGHGCHSTFWRPEALKVKMKEPYMKHQLSGKGPLESLRFRPFEDVCGIGHASGISSIVIPGSGEPNLDSMEHFTNPYMDSKQRREAEVRSLLEKLSPDMIALDPDSVGGIEESNLIQRQQRLRHVAEEANAKKAADLEAAKEKKEKKRMRGRSKIAKKLRRKKKNIVDENTVKLKELRDEEKEERMRSKELVVTDGAGDDAPAALQRFF
;
A
#
# COMPACT_ATOMS: atom_id res chain seq x y z
N HIS A 1 4.02 -15.24 -31.48
CA HIS A 1 2.58 -15.40 -31.64
C HIS A 1 1.85 -15.08 -30.33
N VAL A 2 0.67 -14.50 -30.43
CA VAL A 2 -0.27 -14.31 -29.32
C VAL A 2 -1.58 -14.95 -29.76
N SER A 3 -2.13 -15.79 -28.89
CA SER A 3 -3.40 -16.48 -29.14
C SER A 3 -4.37 -16.18 -27.99
N ILE A 4 -5.57 -15.78 -28.31
CA ILE A 4 -6.66 -15.57 -27.36
C ILE A 4 -7.58 -16.78 -27.43
N ILE A 5 -7.72 -17.45 -26.31
CA ILE A 5 -8.55 -18.65 -26.17
C ILE A 5 -9.70 -18.37 -25.22
N ASP A 6 -10.90 -18.72 -25.62
CA ASP A 6 -12.06 -18.71 -24.74
C ASP A 6 -11.96 -19.87 -23.76
N GLN A 7 -11.95 -19.55 -22.47
CA GLN A 7 -11.82 -20.56 -21.41
C GLN A 7 -13.04 -21.47 -21.25
N HIS A 8 -14.24 -21.03 -21.67
CA HIS A 8 -15.45 -21.87 -21.59
C HIS A 8 -15.46 -22.95 -22.65
N THR A 9 -15.25 -22.53 -23.87
CA THR A 9 -15.34 -23.42 -25.04
C THR A 9 -14.00 -24.05 -25.37
N LEU A 10 -12.89 -23.55 -24.78
CA LEU A 10 -11.50 -23.87 -25.16
C LEU A 10 -11.23 -23.63 -26.64
N ALA A 11 -12.06 -22.84 -27.27
CA ALA A 11 -11.93 -22.49 -28.67
C ALA A 11 -10.95 -21.33 -28.86
N LEU A 12 -10.17 -21.37 -29.92
CA LEU A 12 -9.33 -20.26 -30.34
C LEU A 12 -10.25 -19.13 -30.84
N LYS A 13 -10.19 -17.96 -30.19
CA LYS A 13 -10.92 -16.78 -30.59
C LYS A 13 -10.16 -16.04 -31.69
N THR A 14 -8.91 -15.73 -31.43
CA THR A 14 -8.06 -14.96 -32.34
C THR A 14 -6.61 -15.39 -32.17
N GLU A 15 -5.88 -15.42 -33.27
CA GLU A 15 -4.43 -15.65 -33.27
C GLU A 15 -3.77 -14.63 -34.20
N PHE A 16 -2.75 -13.95 -33.72
CA PHE A 16 -2.02 -12.97 -34.50
C PHE A 16 -0.51 -13.06 -34.27
N HIS A 17 0.21 -12.66 -35.29
CA HIS A 17 1.66 -12.68 -35.25
C HIS A 17 2.21 -11.33 -34.88
N VAL A 18 3.07 -11.33 -33.86
CA VAL A 18 3.79 -10.17 -33.38
C VAL A 18 5.22 -10.20 -33.90
N GLY A 19 5.74 -9.09 -34.39
CA GLY A 19 7.06 -9.05 -35.04
C GLY A 19 8.24 -9.27 -34.10
N GLU A 20 8.06 -9.09 -32.79
CA GLU A 20 9.11 -9.23 -31.77
C GLU A 20 8.75 -10.31 -30.73
N THR A 21 9.72 -10.70 -29.92
CA THR A 21 9.48 -11.64 -28.82
C THR A 21 8.57 -11.03 -27.75
N VAL A 22 7.50 -11.76 -27.40
CA VAL A 22 6.59 -11.39 -26.31
C VAL A 22 7.20 -11.83 -24.97
N ARG A 23 7.18 -10.95 -23.99
CA ARG A 23 7.68 -11.22 -22.64
C ARG A 23 6.55 -11.40 -21.63
N ASP A 24 5.52 -10.57 -21.73
CA ASP A 24 4.37 -10.62 -20.84
C ASP A 24 3.14 -10.08 -21.57
N ALA A 25 1.95 -10.50 -21.13
CA ALA A 25 0.68 -10.01 -21.64
C ALA A 25 -0.32 -9.87 -20.50
N CYS A 26 -1.11 -8.80 -20.53
CA CYS A 26 -2.10 -8.49 -19.52
C CYS A 26 -3.36 -7.95 -20.18
N PHE A 27 -4.53 -8.45 -19.79
CA PHE A 27 -5.80 -7.80 -20.14
C PHE A 27 -5.96 -6.50 -19.37
N LEU A 28 -6.55 -5.52 -20.01
CA LEU A 28 -6.86 -4.24 -19.39
C LEU A 28 -8.21 -4.30 -18.66
N HIS A 29 -8.99 -3.24 -18.71
CA HIS A 29 -10.25 -3.09 -17.99
C HIS A 29 -11.33 -4.14 -18.36
N ASN A 30 -11.28 -4.69 -19.56
CA ASN A 30 -12.16 -5.77 -20.01
C ASN A 30 -11.40 -6.72 -20.94
N GLY A 31 -12.07 -7.77 -21.40
CA GLY A 31 -11.47 -8.74 -22.31
C GLY A 31 -11.38 -8.28 -23.78
N SER A 32 -11.71 -7.01 -24.08
CA SER A 32 -11.63 -6.47 -25.45
C SER A 32 -10.27 -5.84 -25.76
N MET A 33 -9.51 -5.45 -24.73
CA MET A 33 -8.20 -4.83 -24.90
C MET A 33 -7.14 -5.54 -24.08
N MET A 34 -5.96 -5.72 -24.63
CA MET A 34 -4.81 -6.30 -23.96
C MET A 34 -3.55 -5.51 -24.23
N ALA A 35 -2.71 -5.40 -23.22
CA ALA A 35 -1.35 -4.90 -23.34
C ALA A 35 -0.40 -6.08 -23.53
N VAL A 36 0.49 -5.98 -24.51
CA VAL A 36 1.50 -6.99 -24.83
C VAL A 36 2.88 -6.34 -24.77
N SER A 37 3.71 -6.82 -23.87
CA SER A 37 5.10 -6.42 -23.78
C SER A 37 5.93 -7.16 -24.80
N GLN A 38 6.43 -6.41 -25.76
CA GLN A 38 7.40 -6.91 -26.73
C GLN A 38 8.82 -6.58 -26.30
N GLU A 39 9.81 -6.96 -27.09
CA GLU A 39 11.22 -6.79 -26.72
C GLU A 39 11.58 -5.32 -26.46
N LYS A 40 11.08 -4.41 -27.30
CA LYS A 40 11.42 -2.99 -27.25
C LYS A 40 10.39 -2.14 -26.50
N ASN A 41 9.11 -2.30 -26.87
CA ASN A 41 8.00 -1.46 -26.41
C ASN A 41 6.81 -2.29 -25.95
N VAL A 42 5.85 -1.65 -25.32
CA VAL A 42 4.54 -2.21 -25.00
C VAL A 42 3.54 -1.74 -26.05
N PHE A 43 2.70 -2.64 -26.50
CA PHE A 43 1.64 -2.38 -27.46
C PHE A 43 0.28 -2.76 -26.87
N ILE A 44 -0.74 -1.99 -27.20
CA ILE A 44 -2.12 -2.31 -26.86
C ILE A 44 -2.79 -2.85 -28.11
N TYR A 45 -3.35 -4.03 -27.99
CA TYR A 45 -4.10 -4.73 -29.03
C TYR A 45 -5.56 -4.85 -28.63
N ASP A 46 -6.41 -4.88 -29.64
CA ASP A 46 -7.81 -5.25 -29.50
C ASP A 46 -7.98 -6.79 -29.51
N ASP A 47 -9.17 -7.27 -29.20
CA ASP A 47 -9.52 -8.70 -29.20
C ASP A 47 -9.48 -9.34 -30.60
N GLU A 48 -9.49 -8.54 -31.67
CA GLU A 48 -9.27 -8.97 -33.07
C GLU A 48 -7.79 -9.03 -33.47
N GLY A 49 -6.87 -8.61 -32.58
CA GLY A 49 -5.42 -8.58 -32.83
C GLY A 49 -4.95 -7.34 -33.59
N VAL A 50 -5.79 -6.30 -33.67
CA VAL A 50 -5.41 -5.02 -34.27
C VAL A 50 -4.63 -4.18 -33.28
N GLU A 51 -3.50 -3.60 -33.72
CA GLU A 51 -2.72 -2.67 -32.92
C GLU A 51 -3.49 -1.34 -32.76
N VAL A 52 -3.86 -1.02 -31.51
CA VAL A 52 -4.59 0.21 -31.16
C VAL A 52 -3.60 1.32 -30.80
N HIS A 53 -2.61 1.01 -29.97
CA HIS A 53 -1.69 2.02 -29.47
C HIS A 53 -0.30 1.43 -29.14
N ARG A 54 0.73 2.22 -29.41
CA ARG A 54 2.12 1.90 -29.04
C ARG A 54 2.59 2.83 -27.92
N MET A 55 3.08 2.24 -26.86
CA MET A 55 3.56 2.94 -25.68
C MET A 55 5.07 3.14 -25.74
N ASP A 56 5.54 4.23 -26.32
CA ASP A 56 6.98 4.48 -26.55
C ASP A 56 7.79 4.74 -25.26
N GLY A 57 7.13 5.14 -24.18
CA GLY A 57 7.77 5.36 -22.87
C GLY A 57 8.22 4.08 -22.18
N HIS A 58 7.58 2.95 -22.48
CA HIS A 58 7.78 1.67 -21.79
C HIS A 58 8.75 0.77 -22.56
N ARG A 59 10.01 0.82 -22.16
CA ARG A 59 11.08 0.09 -22.88
C ARG A 59 11.55 -1.15 -22.11
N ARG A 60 11.71 -2.26 -22.82
CA ARG A 60 12.24 -3.53 -22.30
C ARG A 60 11.52 -4.01 -21.04
N VAL A 61 10.21 -3.96 -21.10
CA VAL A 61 9.34 -4.38 -20.01
C VAL A 61 9.44 -5.88 -19.82
N GLY A 62 9.66 -6.32 -18.58
CA GLY A 62 9.75 -7.74 -18.21
C GLY A 62 8.51 -8.26 -17.49
N GLY A 63 7.68 -7.37 -16.95
CA GLY A 63 6.43 -7.72 -16.26
C GLY A 63 5.47 -6.56 -16.26
N MET A 64 4.19 -6.87 -16.32
CA MET A 64 3.08 -5.91 -16.34
C MET A 64 1.97 -6.33 -15.39
N GLU A 65 1.29 -5.36 -14.81
CA GLU A 65 0.10 -5.58 -13.98
C GLU A 65 -0.88 -4.43 -14.19
N PHE A 66 -2.15 -4.74 -14.32
CA PHE A 66 -3.20 -3.73 -14.50
C PHE A 66 -3.95 -3.53 -13.18
N LEU A 67 -4.09 -2.25 -12.75
CA LEU A 67 -4.83 -1.86 -11.56
C LEU A 67 -6.23 -1.39 -11.96
N PRO A 68 -7.23 -2.22 -11.77
CA PRO A 68 -8.55 -2.00 -12.37
C PRO A 68 -9.29 -0.79 -11.82
N TYR A 69 -9.29 -0.58 -10.50
CA TYR A 69 -10.01 0.55 -9.88
C TYR A 69 -9.42 1.92 -10.21
N HIS A 70 -8.14 1.95 -10.59
CA HIS A 70 -7.40 3.19 -10.90
C HIS A 70 -7.16 3.38 -12.40
N TRP A 71 -7.48 2.37 -13.23
CA TRP A 71 -7.18 2.35 -14.66
C TRP A 71 -5.69 2.58 -14.97
N LEU A 72 -4.83 2.04 -14.12
CA LEU A 72 -3.39 2.17 -14.27
C LEU A 72 -2.77 0.87 -14.80
N LEU A 73 -2.00 0.98 -15.86
CA LEU A 73 -1.07 -0.06 -16.28
C LEU A 73 0.28 0.20 -15.63
N ALA A 74 0.68 -0.73 -14.79
CA ALA A 74 1.99 -0.72 -14.17
C ALA A 74 2.94 -1.61 -14.94
N THR A 75 4.11 -1.11 -15.27
CA THR A 75 5.13 -1.86 -16.02
C THR A 75 6.47 -1.78 -15.33
N ILE A 76 7.20 -2.87 -15.32
CA ILE A 76 8.55 -2.93 -14.78
C ILE A 76 9.54 -3.35 -15.86
N GLY A 77 10.52 -2.49 -16.10
CA GLY A 77 11.59 -2.76 -17.07
C GLY A 77 12.73 -3.57 -16.47
N ASN A 78 13.49 -4.24 -17.33
CA ASN A 78 14.71 -4.96 -16.94
C ASN A 78 15.78 -4.06 -16.31
N THR A 79 15.67 -2.76 -16.50
CA THR A 79 16.53 -1.73 -15.87
C THR A 79 16.10 -1.37 -14.44
N GLY A 80 15.02 -1.95 -13.95
CA GLY A 80 14.45 -1.64 -12.64
C GLY A 80 13.71 -0.31 -12.61
N VAL A 81 13.14 0.13 -13.73
CA VAL A 81 12.29 1.31 -13.81
C VAL A 81 10.83 0.84 -13.76
N LEU A 82 10.12 1.26 -12.73
CA LEU A 82 8.69 1.08 -12.56
C LEU A 82 7.97 2.30 -13.13
N GLN A 83 6.98 2.08 -13.96
CA GLN A 83 6.16 3.13 -14.57
C GLN A 83 4.69 2.82 -14.37
N TYR A 84 3.92 3.88 -14.07
CA TYR A 84 2.46 3.83 -13.99
C TYR A 84 1.89 4.72 -15.08
N GLN A 85 1.15 4.13 -16.00
CA GLN A 85 0.46 4.85 -17.04
C GLN A 85 -1.04 4.69 -16.91
N ASP A 86 -1.74 5.80 -17.00
CA ASP A 86 -3.19 5.82 -17.01
C ASP A 86 -3.70 5.41 -18.40
N THR A 87 -4.39 4.28 -18.49
CA THR A 87 -4.91 3.76 -19.74
C THR A 87 -6.13 4.53 -20.27
N SER A 88 -6.85 5.26 -19.40
CA SER A 88 -8.02 6.04 -19.80
C SER A 88 -7.64 7.39 -20.41
N THR A 89 -6.54 8.02 -19.94
CA THR A 89 -6.07 9.32 -20.43
C THR A 89 -4.82 9.24 -21.30
N GLY A 90 -4.12 8.10 -21.27
CA GLY A 90 -2.84 7.89 -21.94
C GLY A 90 -1.65 8.60 -21.28
N ASN A 91 -1.85 9.28 -20.15
CA ASN A 91 -0.80 10.03 -19.50
C ASN A 91 0.07 9.14 -18.59
N LEU A 92 1.37 9.42 -18.56
CA LEU A 92 2.28 8.83 -17.57
C LEU A 92 2.05 9.52 -16.22
N VAL A 93 1.58 8.75 -15.23
CA VAL A 93 1.30 9.27 -13.87
C VAL A 93 2.58 9.43 -13.08
N SER A 94 3.41 8.38 -13.04
CA SER A 94 4.66 8.41 -12.31
C SER A 94 5.69 7.42 -12.84
N GLN A 95 6.96 7.71 -12.58
CA GLN A 95 8.09 6.87 -12.94
C GLN A 95 9.07 6.79 -11.78
N HIS A 96 9.34 5.58 -11.31
CA HIS A 96 10.21 5.33 -10.17
C HIS A 96 11.37 4.41 -10.56
N ARG A 97 12.55 4.72 -10.04
CA ARG A 97 13.72 3.85 -10.18
C ARG A 97 13.91 3.04 -8.91
N THR A 98 13.80 1.72 -9.00
CA THR A 98 13.91 0.84 -7.83
C THR A 98 15.31 0.79 -7.22
N LYS A 99 16.37 1.13 -8.00
CA LYS A 99 17.79 1.08 -7.59
C LYS A 99 18.26 -0.30 -7.10
N LEU A 100 17.47 -1.36 -7.34
CA LEU A 100 17.73 -2.73 -6.89
C LEU A 100 17.97 -3.70 -8.04
N GLY A 101 18.05 -3.18 -9.27
CA GLY A 101 18.26 -3.98 -10.48
C GLY A 101 16.98 -4.59 -11.06
N PRO A 102 17.10 -5.63 -11.89
CA PRO A 102 15.96 -6.27 -12.55
C PRO A 102 14.95 -6.84 -11.55
N CYS A 103 13.69 -6.81 -11.93
CA CYS A 103 12.61 -7.45 -11.20
C CYS A 103 12.16 -8.70 -11.92
N GLY A 104 12.07 -9.81 -11.20
CA GLY A 104 11.62 -11.09 -11.74
C GLY A 104 10.11 -11.31 -11.65
N ALA A 105 9.42 -10.59 -10.76
CA ALA A 105 7.99 -10.75 -10.53
C ALA A 105 7.34 -9.44 -10.13
N ILE A 106 6.14 -9.23 -10.60
CA ILE A 106 5.27 -8.10 -10.24
C ILE A 106 3.88 -8.65 -9.91
N ARG A 107 3.26 -8.12 -8.84
CA ARG A 107 1.88 -8.39 -8.45
C ARG A 107 1.29 -7.20 -7.74
N GLN A 108 0.03 -6.94 -8.01
CA GLN A 108 -0.76 -6.00 -7.22
C GLN A 108 -1.36 -6.70 -5.99
N ASN A 109 -1.52 -5.96 -4.93
CA ASN A 109 -2.36 -6.37 -3.81
C ASN A 109 -3.81 -5.98 -4.15
N PRO A 110 -4.76 -6.94 -4.26
CA PRO A 110 -6.13 -6.64 -4.63
C PRO A 110 -6.84 -5.71 -3.65
N PHE A 111 -6.47 -5.75 -2.36
CA PHE A 111 -7.12 -4.96 -1.31
C PHE A 111 -6.77 -3.47 -1.35
N ASN A 112 -5.50 -3.12 -1.58
CA ASN A 112 -5.03 -1.72 -1.49
C ASN A 112 -4.34 -1.22 -2.76
N SER A 113 -4.32 -2.01 -3.84
CA SER A 113 -3.70 -1.70 -5.13
C SER A 113 -2.20 -1.38 -5.08
N VAL A 114 -1.52 -1.66 -3.95
CA VAL A 114 -0.08 -1.48 -3.80
C VAL A 114 0.65 -2.55 -4.61
N LEU A 115 1.65 -2.14 -5.38
CA LEU A 115 2.46 -3.07 -6.17
C LEU A 115 3.59 -3.69 -5.35
N HIS A 116 3.72 -5.00 -5.49
CA HIS A 116 4.79 -5.79 -4.91
C HIS A 116 5.76 -6.21 -6.01
N LEU A 117 7.03 -5.83 -5.88
CA LEU A 117 8.09 -6.14 -6.83
C LEU A 117 9.07 -7.12 -6.21
N GLY A 118 9.28 -8.24 -6.88
CA GLY A 118 10.28 -9.24 -6.51
C GLY A 118 11.59 -9.03 -7.26
N HIS A 119 12.68 -8.77 -6.52
CA HIS A 119 13.99 -8.48 -7.08
C HIS A 119 14.91 -9.71 -7.12
N THR A 120 15.92 -9.64 -7.99
CA THR A 120 16.94 -10.68 -8.13
C THR A 120 17.82 -10.87 -6.90
N ASN A 121 17.88 -9.87 -6.00
CA ASN A 121 18.61 -9.96 -4.74
C ASN A 121 17.82 -10.64 -3.60
N GLY A 122 16.61 -11.15 -3.89
CA GLY A 122 15.76 -11.83 -2.92
C GLY A 122 14.94 -10.90 -2.01
N THR A 123 14.86 -9.61 -2.36
CA THR A 123 14.03 -8.64 -1.64
C THR A 123 12.71 -8.40 -2.37
N VAL A 124 11.65 -8.18 -1.61
CA VAL A 124 10.37 -7.66 -2.11
C VAL A 124 10.26 -6.21 -1.69
N THR A 125 9.81 -5.35 -2.59
CA THR A 125 9.55 -3.93 -2.33
C THR A 125 8.12 -3.59 -2.70
N LEU A 126 7.49 -2.77 -1.88
CA LEU A 126 6.13 -2.29 -2.05
C LEU A 126 6.15 -0.86 -2.57
N TRP A 127 5.34 -0.58 -3.57
CA TRP A 127 5.33 0.69 -4.28
C TRP A 127 3.93 1.27 -4.44
N SER A 128 3.85 2.60 -4.33
CA SER A 128 2.69 3.41 -4.65
C SER A 128 3.08 4.45 -5.71
N PRO A 129 2.18 4.88 -6.60
CA PRO A 129 2.47 5.91 -7.58
C PRO A 129 2.75 7.30 -6.97
N SER A 130 2.22 7.58 -5.78
CA SER A 130 2.39 8.86 -5.08
C SER A 130 3.74 9.02 -4.39
N SER A 131 4.44 7.91 -4.07
CA SER A 131 5.71 7.94 -3.34
C SER A 131 6.90 7.77 -4.29
N SER A 132 7.92 8.62 -4.18
CA SER A 132 9.16 8.51 -4.95
C SER A 132 10.07 7.36 -4.49
N GLU A 133 9.84 6.83 -3.30
CA GLU A 133 10.59 5.73 -2.70
C GLU A 133 9.65 4.55 -2.38
N TYR A 134 10.23 3.38 -2.17
CA TYR A 134 9.46 2.21 -1.76
C TYR A 134 8.83 2.42 -0.37
N LEU A 135 7.58 1.99 -0.22
CA LEU A 135 6.86 2.07 1.05
C LEU A 135 7.46 1.10 2.08
N VAL A 136 7.73 -0.13 1.64
CA VAL A 136 8.30 -1.20 2.49
C VAL A 136 9.32 -1.99 1.69
N LYS A 137 10.39 -2.43 2.35
CA LYS A 137 11.38 -3.34 1.79
C LYS A 137 11.57 -4.55 2.70
N MET A 138 11.35 -5.75 2.16
CA MET A 138 11.41 -7.01 2.89
C MET A 138 12.49 -7.91 2.27
N LEU A 139 13.33 -8.52 3.09
CA LEU A 139 14.23 -9.58 2.65
C LEU A 139 13.55 -10.93 2.78
N CYS A 140 13.05 -11.48 1.67
CA CYS A 140 12.31 -12.74 1.65
C CYS A 140 13.24 -13.94 1.45
N HIS A 141 14.09 -13.90 0.42
CA HIS A 141 15.00 -14.99 0.08
C HIS A 141 16.44 -14.51 0.07
N LYS A 142 17.19 -14.88 1.11
CA LYS A 142 18.59 -14.43 1.25
C LYS A 142 19.48 -15.03 0.17
N GLY A 143 20.01 -14.19 -0.72
CA GLY A 143 20.98 -14.59 -1.75
C GLY A 143 20.39 -15.35 -2.93
N SER A 144 19.06 -15.39 -3.08
CA SER A 144 18.39 -16.07 -4.18
C SER A 144 17.36 -15.13 -4.84
N PRO A 145 17.24 -15.15 -6.17
CA PRO A 145 16.28 -14.30 -6.87
C PRO A 145 14.85 -14.72 -6.54
N ILE A 146 13.96 -13.74 -6.52
CA ILE A 146 12.51 -13.99 -6.46
C ILE A 146 12.05 -14.28 -7.89
N THR A 147 11.44 -15.45 -8.06
CA THR A 147 10.96 -15.94 -9.35
C THR A 147 9.46 -15.64 -9.55
N SER A 148 8.70 -15.71 -8.48
CA SER A 148 7.24 -15.54 -8.54
C SER A 148 6.68 -14.97 -7.25
N LEU A 149 5.57 -14.27 -7.37
CA LEU A 149 4.82 -13.66 -6.28
C LEU A 149 3.34 -13.97 -6.45
N ALA A 150 2.64 -14.19 -5.35
CA ALA A 150 1.18 -14.27 -5.31
C ALA A 150 0.69 -13.61 -4.02
N ILE A 151 -0.45 -12.93 -4.12
CA ILE A 151 -1.05 -12.21 -3.00
C ILE A 151 -2.50 -12.68 -2.89
N ASP A 152 -2.92 -12.89 -1.66
CA ASP A 152 -4.29 -13.29 -1.34
C ASP A 152 -5.29 -12.16 -1.63
N GLN A 153 -6.52 -12.50 -2.00
CA GLN A 153 -7.61 -11.55 -2.28
C GLN A 153 -7.84 -10.58 -1.11
N SER A 154 -7.73 -11.09 0.12
CA SER A 154 -7.86 -10.26 1.33
C SER A 154 -6.70 -9.28 1.57
N GLY A 155 -5.61 -9.35 0.79
CA GLY A 155 -4.41 -8.54 0.98
C GLY A 155 -3.59 -8.85 2.22
N ARG A 156 -3.91 -9.94 2.95
CA ARG A 156 -3.25 -10.28 4.22
C ARG A 156 -2.03 -11.15 4.07
N TYR A 157 -2.06 -12.09 3.13
CA TYR A 157 -0.99 -13.06 2.93
C TYR A 157 -0.34 -12.89 1.57
N MET A 158 0.97 -13.02 1.55
CA MET A 158 1.78 -13.03 0.35
C MET A 158 2.61 -14.32 0.31
N ALA A 159 2.58 -15.01 -0.82
CA ALA A 159 3.47 -16.12 -1.11
C ALA A 159 4.59 -15.66 -2.05
N THR A 160 5.84 -15.99 -1.72
CA THR A 160 7.03 -15.65 -2.51
C THR A 160 7.77 -16.92 -2.91
N GLY A 161 8.06 -17.06 -4.18
CA GLY A 161 8.89 -18.14 -4.71
C GLY A 161 10.33 -17.67 -4.93
N GLY A 162 11.28 -18.40 -4.43
CA GLY A 162 12.69 -18.09 -4.58
C GLY A 162 13.47 -19.13 -5.35
N GLY A 163 14.60 -18.72 -5.94
CA GLY A 163 15.56 -19.60 -6.60
C GLY A 163 16.21 -20.64 -5.67
N ASP A 164 16.00 -20.49 -4.35
CA ASP A 164 16.41 -21.45 -3.31
C ASP A 164 15.48 -22.68 -3.20
N SER A 165 14.57 -22.86 -4.13
CA SER A 165 13.56 -23.93 -4.14
C SER A 165 12.67 -23.92 -2.91
N LYS A 166 12.35 -22.73 -2.41
CA LYS A 166 11.42 -22.53 -1.30
C LYS A 166 10.31 -21.57 -1.71
N VAL A 167 9.14 -21.86 -1.19
CA VAL A 167 8.01 -20.92 -1.17
C VAL A 167 7.81 -20.49 0.26
N LYS A 168 7.86 -19.18 0.51
CA LYS A 168 7.67 -18.59 1.82
C LYS A 168 6.37 -17.82 1.86
N ILE A 169 5.67 -17.93 2.96
CA ILE A 169 4.40 -17.22 3.20
C ILE A 169 4.66 -16.15 4.25
N PHE A 170 4.24 -14.93 3.92
CA PHE A 170 4.37 -13.74 4.76
C PHE A 170 2.99 -13.20 5.15
N ASP A 171 2.85 -12.74 6.38
CA ASP A 171 1.73 -11.89 6.81
C ASP A 171 2.10 -10.43 6.51
N LEU A 172 1.34 -9.79 5.62
CA LEU A 172 1.58 -8.40 5.19
C LEU A 172 1.23 -7.35 6.25
N ARG A 173 0.46 -7.70 7.27
CA ARG A 173 0.17 -6.79 8.38
C ARG A 173 1.36 -6.65 9.33
N MET A 174 2.07 -7.75 9.55
CA MET A 174 3.21 -7.81 10.45
C MET A 174 4.54 -7.83 9.71
N TYR A 175 4.54 -7.98 8.37
CA TYR A 175 5.73 -8.14 7.53
C TYR A 175 6.67 -9.24 8.00
N LYS A 176 6.09 -10.35 8.51
CA LYS A 176 6.84 -11.49 9.05
C LYS A 176 6.58 -12.76 8.27
N GLU A 177 7.61 -13.61 8.15
CA GLU A 177 7.48 -14.96 7.63
C GLU A 177 6.64 -15.81 8.60
N VAL A 178 5.55 -16.39 8.10
CA VAL A 178 4.71 -17.31 8.85
C VAL A 178 5.33 -18.70 8.82
N HIS A 179 5.60 -19.22 7.62
CA HIS A 179 6.27 -20.50 7.40
C HIS A 179 6.76 -20.64 5.96
N SER A 180 7.44 -21.74 5.67
CA SER A 180 7.97 -22.03 4.34
C SER A 180 7.73 -23.47 3.92
N TYR A 181 7.54 -23.66 2.61
CA TYR A 181 7.46 -24.93 1.91
C TYR A 181 8.68 -25.11 1.03
N LYS A 182 9.21 -26.33 0.98
CA LYS A 182 10.27 -26.68 0.06
C LYS A 182 9.68 -27.34 -1.17
N THR A 183 10.06 -26.88 -2.36
CA THR A 183 9.68 -27.49 -3.63
C THR A 183 10.69 -28.57 -4.02
N TYR A 184 10.18 -29.75 -4.38
CA TYR A 184 11.01 -30.87 -4.84
C TYR A 184 10.97 -30.88 -6.37
N GLY A 185 12.09 -30.64 -7.03
CA GLY A 185 12.16 -30.62 -8.50
C GLY A 185 12.52 -29.28 -9.11
N GLY A 186 12.95 -28.30 -8.31
CA GLY A 186 13.48 -27.03 -8.78
C GLY A 186 12.83 -25.81 -8.10
N ALA A 187 13.28 -24.64 -8.53
CA ALA A 187 12.71 -23.38 -8.09
C ALA A 187 11.24 -23.25 -8.54
N PRO A 188 10.36 -22.66 -7.73
CA PRO A 188 9.00 -22.35 -8.15
C PRO A 188 9.02 -21.33 -9.29
N THR A 189 8.42 -21.66 -10.41
CA THR A 189 8.34 -20.78 -11.60
C THR A 189 7.14 -19.85 -11.52
N CYS A 190 6.02 -20.36 -11.05
CA CYS A 190 4.78 -19.61 -10.96
C CYS A 190 4.05 -19.89 -9.64
N LEU A 191 3.43 -18.88 -9.12
CA LEU A 191 2.58 -18.89 -7.93
C LEU A 191 1.29 -18.17 -8.23
N ASP A 192 0.18 -18.68 -7.71
CA ASP A 192 -1.08 -17.99 -7.71
C ASP A 192 -1.91 -18.39 -6.49
N ILE A 193 -2.81 -17.52 -6.05
CA ILE A 193 -3.74 -17.80 -4.94
C ILE A 193 -5.15 -17.59 -5.48
N SER A 194 -6.03 -18.58 -5.26
CA SER A 194 -7.41 -18.51 -5.70
C SER A 194 -8.23 -17.54 -4.83
N GLN A 195 -9.44 -17.21 -5.26
CA GLN A 195 -10.38 -16.35 -4.49
C GLN A 195 -10.66 -16.93 -3.09
N THR A 196 -10.77 -18.24 -2.98
CA THR A 196 -10.98 -18.93 -1.70
C THR A 196 -9.71 -19.12 -0.86
N GLY A 197 -8.53 -18.72 -1.40
CA GLY A 197 -7.24 -18.82 -0.70
C GLY A 197 -6.47 -20.13 -0.96
N ILE A 198 -6.85 -20.92 -1.96
CA ILE A 198 -6.05 -22.10 -2.36
C ILE A 198 -4.76 -21.60 -3.02
N LEU A 199 -3.61 -22.03 -2.47
CA LEU A 199 -2.30 -21.69 -3.01
C LEU A 199 -1.88 -22.73 -4.06
N GLY A 200 -1.65 -22.28 -5.30
CA GLY A 200 -1.06 -23.04 -6.39
C GLY A 200 0.43 -22.75 -6.53
N ILE A 201 1.23 -23.78 -6.61
CA ILE A 201 2.70 -23.71 -6.79
C ILE A 201 3.07 -24.52 -8.01
N GLY A 202 3.63 -23.87 -9.02
CA GLY A 202 4.21 -24.53 -10.18
C GLY A 202 5.74 -24.61 -10.08
N HIS A 203 6.29 -25.80 -10.31
CA HIS A 203 7.74 -26.04 -10.32
C HIS A 203 8.12 -27.16 -11.29
N GLY A 204 9.06 -26.90 -12.17
CA GLY A 204 9.43 -27.86 -13.22
C GLY A 204 8.21 -28.30 -14.04
N CYS A 205 7.90 -29.60 -14.04
CA CYS A 205 6.72 -30.18 -14.70
C CYS A 205 5.58 -30.51 -13.72
N HIS A 206 5.67 -30.05 -12.47
CA HIS A 206 4.73 -30.37 -11.41
C HIS A 206 3.99 -29.14 -10.93
N SER A 207 2.71 -29.30 -10.61
CA SER A 207 1.92 -28.33 -9.88
C SER A 207 1.40 -28.95 -8.59
N THR A 208 1.43 -28.18 -7.52
CA THR A 208 0.92 -28.57 -6.20
C THR A 208 -0.04 -27.52 -5.69
N PHE A 209 -1.16 -27.99 -5.17
CA PHE A 209 -2.22 -27.12 -4.66
C PHE A 209 -2.40 -27.36 -3.17
N TRP A 210 -2.52 -26.26 -2.42
CA TRP A 210 -2.59 -26.29 -0.96
C TRP A 210 -3.88 -25.62 -0.50
N ARG A 211 -4.52 -26.17 0.53
CA ARG A 211 -5.76 -25.63 1.08
C ARG A 211 -5.57 -24.22 1.67
N PRO A 212 -6.63 -23.43 1.82
CA PRO A 212 -6.56 -22.07 2.38
C PRO A 212 -5.90 -21.98 3.76
N GLU A 213 -6.06 -23.04 4.58
CA GLU A 213 -5.42 -23.10 5.89
C GLU A 213 -3.89 -23.10 5.80
N ALA A 214 -3.36 -23.53 4.64
CA ALA A 214 -1.91 -23.54 4.39
C ALA A 214 -1.28 -22.14 4.37
N LEU A 215 -2.06 -21.07 4.24
CA LEU A 215 -1.59 -19.70 4.39
C LEU A 215 -1.35 -19.32 5.87
N LYS A 216 -2.10 -19.95 6.78
CA LYS A 216 -2.05 -19.65 8.22
C LYS A 216 -1.16 -20.62 8.98
N VAL A 217 -1.28 -21.92 8.67
CA VAL A 217 -0.59 -22.99 9.38
C VAL A 217 0.15 -23.89 8.38
N LYS A 218 1.36 -24.30 8.72
CA LYS A 218 2.15 -25.19 7.88
C LYS A 218 1.51 -26.58 7.78
N MET A 219 1.12 -26.96 6.58
CA MET A 219 0.57 -28.28 6.26
C MET A 219 1.68 -29.25 5.84
N LYS A 220 1.51 -30.53 6.12
CA LYS A 220 2.49 -31.57 5.75
C LYS A 220 2.32 -32.06 4.33
N GLU A 221 1.06 -32.15 3.86
CA GLU A 221 0.70 -32.69 2.55
C GLU A 221 -0.12 -31.69 1.75
N PRO A 222 0.14 -31.55 0.44
CA PRO A 222 -0.68 -30.74 -0.45
C PRO A 222 -2.07 -31.37 -0.65
N TYR A 223 -3.05 -30.55 -0.91
CA TYR A 223 -4.42 -30.94 -1.23
C TYR A 223 -4.47 -31.74 -2.53
N MET A 224 -3.79 -31.28 -3.56
CA MET A 224 -3.73 -31.92 -4.85
C MET A 224 -2.33 -31.78 -5.47
N LYS A 225 -1.88 -32.81 -6.18
CA LYS A 225 -0.65 -32.80 -6.98
C LYS A 225 -1.00 -33.17 -8.40
N HIS A 226 -0.44 -32.45 -9.35
CA HIS A 226 -0.59 -32.77 -10.75
C HIS A 226 0.78 -32.75 -11.45
N GLN A 227 1.01 -33.72 -12.33
CA GLN A 227 2.20 -33.81 -13.12
C GLN A 227 1.85 -33.72 -14.60
N LEU A 228 2.49 -32.80 -15.30
CA LEU A 228 2.36 -32.63 -16.75
C LEU A 228 3.39 -33.54 -17.45
N SER A 229 2.98 -34.77 -17.76
CA SER A 229 3.88 -35.74 -18.43
C SER A 229 4.11 -35.31 -19.88
N GLY A 230 5.39 -35.14 -20.26
CA GLY A 230 5.80 -34.90 -21.67
C GLY A 230 5.53 -33.47 -22.19
N LYS A 231 5.03 -32.54 -21.39
CA LYS A 231 4.64 -31.19 -21.85
C LYS A 231 5.66 -30.08 -21.57
N GLY A 232 6.82 -30.42 -21.01
CA GLY A 232 7.86 -29.44 -20.66
C GLY A 232 7.62 -28.71 -19.35
N PRO A 233 8.44 -27.70 -19.03
CA PRO A 233 8.32 -26.96 -17.79
C PRO A 233 7.09 -26.08 -17.76
N LEU A 234 6.57 -25.85 -16.55
CA LEU A 234 5.52 -24.91 -16.23
C LEU A 234 6.06 -23.49 -16.28
N GLU A 235 5.39 -22.61 -17.00
CA GLU A 235 5.76 -21.20 -17.11
C GLU A 235 4.75 -20.29 -16.40
N SER A 236 3.47 -20.63 -16.46
CA SER A 236 2.41 -19.84 -15.82
C SER A 236 1.34 -20.72 -15.19
N LEU A 237 0.72 -20.21 -14.15
CA LEU A 237 -0.40 -20.81 -13.44
C LEU A 237 -1.34 -19.70 -13.02
N ARG A 238 -2.65 -19.83 -13.37
CA ARG A 238 -3.67 -18.86 -13.01
C ARG A 238 -4.98 -19.55 -12.67
N PHE A 239 -5.55 -19.16 -11.54
CA PHE A 239 -6.90 -19.57 -11.18
C PHE A 239 -7.94 -18.72 -11.93
N ARG A 240 -9.00 -19.37 -12.34
CA ARG A 240 -10.15 -18.69 -12.91
C ARG A 240 -11.04 -18.16 -11.78
N PRO A 241 -11.44 -16.88 -11.83
CA PRO A 241 -12.41 -16.36 -10.87
C PRO A 241 -13.76 -17.07 -11.03
N PHE A 242 -14.44 -17.26 -9.90
CA PHE A 242 -15.80 -17.84 -9.77
C PHE A 242 -15.97 -19.29 -10.21
N GLU A 243 -14.95 -19.93 -10.74
CA GLU A 243 -15.00 -21.33 -11.16
C GLU A 243 -13.84 -22.14 -10.57
N ASP A 244 -14.08 -23.42 -10.41
CA ASP A 244 -13.10 -24.38 -9.89
C ASP A 244 -12.06 -24.82 -10.92
N VAL A 245 -11.59 -23.90 -11.73
CA VAL A 245 -10.69 -24.17 -12.84
C VAL A 245 -9.37 -23.41 -12.70
N CYS A 246 -8.27 -24.10 -12.98
CA CYS A 246 -6.95 -23.53 -13.04
C CYS A 246 -6.34 -23.75 -14.43
N GLY A 247 -5.91 -22.68 -15.09
CA GLY A 247 -5.15 -22.72 -16.31
C GLY A 247 -3.66 -22.85 -16.04
N ILE A 248 -3.01 -23.74 -16.73
CA ILE A 248 -1.56 -23.98 -16.64
C ILE A 248 -0.94 -23.79 -18.01
N GLY A 249 -0.05 -22.83 -18.13
CA GLY A 249 0.78 -22.62 -19.33
C GLY A 249 2.06 -23.42 -19.24
N HIS A 250 2.39 -24.14 -20.31
CA HIS A 250 3.61 -24.94 -20.44
C HIS A 250 4.19 -24.82 -21.84
N ALA A 251 5.39 -25.30 -22.05
CA ALA A 251 6.11 -25.15 -23.32
C ALA A 251 5.35 -25.66 -24.56
N SER A 252 4.39 -26.57 -24.42
CA SER A 252 3.58 -27.12 -25.53
C SER A 252 2.17 -26.55 -25.63
N GLY A 253 1.83 -25.51 -24.84
CA GLY A 253 0.53 -24.85 -24.89
C GLY A 253 -0.11 -24.67 -23.52
N ILE A 254 -1.44 -24.78 -23.45
CA ILE A 254 -2.23 -24.57 -22.23
C ILE A 254 -2.92 -25.89 -21.84
N SER A 255 -2.97 -26.16 -20.55
CA SER A 255 -3.76 -27.23 -19.94
C SER A 255 -4.69 -26.65 -18.90
N SER A 256 -5.92 -27.13 -18.86
CA SER A 256 -6.91 -26.76 -17.85
C SER A 256 -7.06 -27.90 -16.83
N ILE A 257 -7.11 -27.57 -15.55
CA ILE A 257 -7.28 -28.54 -14.46
C ILE A 257 -8.42 -28.05 -13.56
N VAL A 258 -9.27 -28.97 -13.14
CA VAL A 258 -10.33 -28.71 -12.15
C VAL A 258 -9.77 -28.89 -10.75
N ILE A 259 -9.91 -27.85 -9.91
CA ILE A 259 -9.47 -27.84 -8.52
C ILE A 259 -10.68 -27.50 -7.65
N PRO A 260 -11.34 -28.52 -7.06
CA PRO A 260 -12.56 -28.29 -6.29
C PRO A 260 -12.40 -27.29 -5.16
N GLY A 261 -13.32 -26.35 -5.07
CA GLY A 261 -13.34 -25.31 -4.03
C GLY A 261 -12.38 -24.14 -4.27
N SER A 262 -11.85 -23.97 -5.49
CA SER A 262 -10.96 -22.84 -5.81
C SER A 262 -11.72 -21.57 -6.19
N GLY A 263 -12.92 -21.70 -6.77
CA GLY A 263 -13.77 -20.59 -7.14
C GLY A 263 -14.78 -20.24 -6.04
N GLU A 264 -15.14 -18.98 -5.95
CA GLU A 264 -16.23 -18.51 -5.11
C GLU A 264 -17.50 -18.44 -5.94
N PRO A 265 -18.57 -19.22 -5.60
CA PRO A 265 -19.77 -19.27 -6.44
C PRO A 265 -20.63 -18.01 -6.36
N ASN A 266 -20.40 -17.16 -5.36
CA ASN A 266 -21.16 -15.93 -5.16
C ASN A 266 -20.53 -14.78 -5.94
N LEU A 267 -21.26 -14.28 -6.94
CA LEU A 267 -20.88 -13.08 -7.67
C LEU A 267 -21.35 -11.86 -6.89
N ASP A 268 -20.40 -11.05 -6.43
CA ASP A 268 -20.69 -9.71 -5.94
C ASP A 268 -20.63 -8.72 -7.11
N SER A 269 -21.71 -7.95 -7.28
CA SER A 269 -21.79 -6.93 -8.32
C SER A 269 -20.84 -5.74 -8.11
N MET A 270 -20.29 -5.63 -6.89
CA MET A 270 -19.33 -4.58 -6.51
C MET A 270 -17.88 -5.01 -6.72
N GLU A 271 -17.62 -6.29 -6.92
CA GLU A 271 -16.27 -6.76 -7.24
C GLU A 271 -15.87 -6.40 -8.68
N HIS A 272 -14.61 -6.11 -8.84
CA HIS A 272 -14.05 -5.78 -10.15
C HIS A 272 -14.04 -6.97 -11.12
N PHE A 273 -14.00 -8.18 -10.61
CA PHE A 273 -14.10 -9.39 -11.43
C PHE A 273 -15.49 -9.45 -12.04
N THR A 274 -15.57 -8.96 -13.27
CA THR A 274 -16.79 -8.93 -14.04
C THR A 274 -17.39 -10.31 -14.18
N ASN A 275 -18.71 -10.39 -14.05
CA ASN A 275 -19.47 -11.58 -14.35
C ASN A 275 -19.07 -12.10 -15.76
N PRO A 276 -18.51 -13.32 -15.88
CA PRO A 276 -18.08 -13.86 -17.16
C PRO A 276 -19.25 -14.09 -18.17
N TYR A 277 -20.49 -14.07 -17.69
CA TYR A 277 -21.70 -14.28 -18.46
C TYR A 277 -22.40 -12.99 -18.88
N MET A 278 -21.72 -11.84 -18.80
CA MET A 278 -22.29 -10.55 -19.19
C MET A 278 -22.54 -10.45 -20.69
N ASP A 279 -23.69 -9.90 -21.05
CA ASP A 279 -23.99 -9.50 -22.41
C ASP A 279 -23.15 -8.29 -22.86
N SER A 280 -23.01 -8.08 -24.17
CA SER A 280 -22.27 -6.94 -24.74
C SER A 280 -22.75 -5.58 -24.22
N LYS A 281 -24.08 -5.44 -24.01
CA LYS A 281 -24.68 -4.22 -23.46
C LYS A 281 -24.26 -4.01 -21.98
N GLN A 282 -24.34 -5.06 -21.18
CA GLN A 282 -23.91 -5.02 -19.78
C GLN A 282 -22.42 -4.70 -19.65
N ARG A 283 -21.56 -5.25 -20.53
CA ARG A 283 -20.13 -4.94 -20.52
C ARG A 283 -19.86 -3.45 -20.79
N ARG A 284 -20.54 -2.85 -21.75
CA ARG A 284 -20.42 -1.41 -22.05
C ARG A 284 -20.91 -0.55 -20.88
N GLU A 285 -22.02 -0.92 -20.24
CA GLU A 285 -22.54 -0.21 -19.07
C GLU A 285 -21.58 -0.34 -17.87
N ALA A 286 -21.00 -1.52 -17.66
CA ALA A 286 -19.99 -1.76 -16.62
C ALA A 286 -18.71 -0.96 -16.86
N GLU A 287 -18.27 -0.85 -18.12
CA GLU A 287 -17.11 -0.04 -18.50
C GLU A 287 -17.33 1.45 -18.23
N VAL A 288 -18.49 1.98 -18.61
CA VAL A 288 -18.84 3.38 -18.32
C VAL A 288 -18.91 3.62 -16.81
N ARG A 289 -19.51 2.70 -16.05
CA ARG A 289 -19.57 2.79 -14.60
C ARG A 289 -18.16 2.79 -13.99
N SER A 290 -17.30 1.87 -14.38
CA SER A 290 -15.93 1.76 -13.86
C SER A 290 -15.08 2.99 -14.18
N LEU A 291 -15.33 3.65 -15.32
CA LEU A 291 -14.70 4.94 -15.65
C LEU A 291 -15.21 6.10 -14.78
N LEU A 292 -16.50 6.12 -14.46
CA LEU A 292 -17.09 7.15 -13.59
C LEU A 292 -16.67 6.97 -12.12
N GLU A 293 -16.48 5.73 -11.68
CA GLU A 293 -16.06 5.35 -10.32
C GLU A 293 -14.52 5.27 -10.17
N LYS A 294 -13.77 5.69 -11.19
CA LYS A 294 -12.32 5.65 -11.20
C LYS A 294 -11.72 6.38 -10.00
N LEU A 295 -10.87 5.68 -9.27
CA LEU A 295 -10.17 6.24 -8.12
C LEU A 295 -8.88 6.96 -8.56
N SER A 296 -8.53 8.04 -7.84
CA SER A 296 -7.27 8.74 -8.12
C SER A 296 -6.06 7.90 -7.73
N PRO A 297 -4.92 8.03 -8.43
CA PRO A 297 -3.70 7.31 -8.11
C PRO A 297 -3.16 7.60 -6.71
N ASP A 298 -3.45 8.79 -6.17
CA ASP A 298 -2.97 9.22 -4.85
C ASP A 298 -3.64 8.47 -3.69
N MET A 299 -4.74 7.79 -3.97
CA MET A 299 -5.45 6.97 -2.97
C MET A 299 -4.77 5.63 -2.70
N ILE A 300 -3.78 5.24 -3.51
CA ILE A 300 -3.04 3.99 -3.31
C ILE A 300 -2.11 4.13 -2.10
N ALA A 301 -2.50 3.53 -0.99
CA ALA A 301 -1.77 3.55 0.28
C ALA A 301 -1.75 2.16 0.92
N LEU A 302 -0.88 1.96 1.92
CA LEU A 302 -0.81 0.68 2.66
C LEU A 302 -2.13 0.39 3.40
N ASP A 303 -2.69 1.41 4.02
CA ASP A 303 -3.96 1.35 4.74
C ASP A 303 -5.01 2.16 3.96
N PRO A 304 -5.86 1.52 3.14
CA PRO A 304 -6.90 2.20 2.37
C PRO A 304 -7.94 2.88 3.27
N ASP A 305 -8.17 2.38 4.49
CA ASP A 305 -9.09 2.96 5.47
C ASP A 305 -8.65 4.35 5.97
N SER A 306 -7.39 4.72 5.77
CA SER A 306 -6.89 6.06 6.09
C SER A 306 -7.36 7.12 5.09
N VAL A 307 -7.80 6.71 3.90
CA VAL A 307 -8.31 7.59 2.85
C VAL A 307 -9.74 8.01 3.21
N GLY A 308 -9.95 9.30 3.41
CA GLY A 308 -11.23 9.83 3.89
C GLY A 308 -11.34 9.92 5.42
N GLY A 309 -10.36 9.41 6.15
CA GLY A 309 -10.18 9.72 7.56
C GLY A 309 -9.84 11.21 7.72
N ILE A 310 -10.31 11.83 8.79
CA ILE A 310 -9.81 13.15 9.18
C ILE A 310 -8.31 12.96 9.43
N GLU A 311 -7.47 13.66 8.68
CA GLU A 311 -6.04 13.69 8.98
C GLU A 311 -5.90 13.96 10.48
N GLU A 312 -5.38 13.02 11.22
CA GLU A 312 -4.86 13.32 12.56
C GLU A 312 -3.79 14.36 12.31
N SER A 313 -4.17 15.64 12.50
CA SER A 313 -3.26 16.76 12.39
C SER A 313 -1.98 16.35 13.09
N ASN A 314 -0.86 16.37 12.38
CA ASN A 314 0.45 16.01 12.88
C ASN A 314 0.53 16.35 14.36
N LEU A 315 0.94 15.43 15.21
CA LEU A 315 1.03 15.64 16.66
C LEU A 315 1.62 17.02 17.00
N ILE A 316 2.54 17.49 16.16
CA ILE A 316 3.14 18.83 16.20
C ILE A 316 2.12 19.94 15.98
N GLN A 317 1.21 19.82 15.00
CA GLN A 317 0.18 20.85 14.74
C GLN A 317 -0.90 20.85 15.84
N ARG A 318 -1.23 19.68 16.38
CA ARG A 318 -2.14 19.56 17.52
C ARG A 318 -1.53 20.17 18.77
N GLN A 319 -0.25 19.95 19.02
CA GLN A 319 0.48 20.58 20.12
C GLN A 319 0.57 22.10 19.93
N GLN A 320 0.84 22.58 18.73
CA GLN A 320 0.85 24.02 18.42
C GLN A 320 -0.52 24.67 18.65
N ARG A 321 -1.61 24.02 18.22
CA ARG A 321 -2.98 24.51 18.50
C ARG A 321 -3.30 24.53 19.99
N LEU A 322 -2.92 23.48 20.72
CA LEU A 322 -3.11 23.43 22.17
C LEU A 322 -2.28 24.50 22.90
N ARG A 323 -1.04 24.79 22.46
CA ARG A 323 -0.22 25.90 22.96
C ARG A 323 -0.89 27.25 22.71
N HIS A 324 -1.36 27.50 21.50
CA HIS A 324 -2.06 28.74 21.15
C HIS A 324 -3.31 28.96 22.04
N VAL A 325 -4.12 27.92 22.21
CA VAL A 325 -5.30 27.99 23.07
C VAL A 325 -4.92 28.21 24.53
N ALA A 326 -3.84 27.58 25.00
CA ALA A 326 -3.32 27.77 26.36
C ALA A 326 -2.75 29.18 26.57
N GLU A 327 -2.02 29.74 25.61
CA GLU A 327 -1.51 31.12 25.61
C GLU A 327 -2.65 32.14 25.63
N GLU A 328 -3.68 31.97 24.79
CA GLU A 328 -4.86 32.83 24.79
C GLU A 328 -5.61 32.78 26.13
N ALA A 329 -5.75 31.58 26.71
CA ALA A 329 -6.40 31.42 28.01
C ALA A 329 -5.57 32.08 29.14
N ASN A 330 -4.24 31.98 29.06
CA ASN A 330 -3.34 32.63 30.04
C ASN A 330 -3.31 34.14 29.85
N ALA A 331 -3.33 34.64 28.62
CA ALA A 331 -3.43 36.05 28.31
C ALA A 331 -4.76 36.64 28.84
N LYS A 332 -5.89 35.94 28.66
CA LYS A 332 -7.17 36.34 29.24
C LYS A 332 -7.15 36.36 30.77
N LYS A 333 -6.58 35.34 31.40
CA LYS A 333 -6.42 35.32 32.87
C LYS A 333 -5.50 36.42 33.39
N ALA A 334 -4.44 36.74 32.66
CA ALA A 334 -3.57 37.88 33.02
C ALA A 334 -4.28 39.21 32.91
N ALA A 335 -5.04 39.43 31.82
CA ALA A 335 -5.84 40.63 31.63
C ALA A 335 -6.93 40.77 32.72
N ASP A 336 -7.62 39.71 33.09
CA ASP A 336 -8.61 39.69 34.16
C ASP A 336 -7.99 39.98 35.54
N LEU A 337 -6.77 39.44 35.80
CA LEU A 337 -6.03 39.74 37.01
C LEU A 337 -5.58 41.19 37.09
N GLU A 338 -5.16 41.80 35.98
CA GLU A 338 -4.83 43.23 35.91
C GLU A 338 -6.06 44.10 36.10
N ALA A 339 -7.15 43.76 35.42
CA ALA A 339 -8.43 44.47 35.62
C ALA A 339 -8.94 44.33 37.06
N ALA A 340 -8.74 43.18 37.70
CA ALA A 340 -9.08 43.01 39.12
C ALA A 340 -8.14 43.78 40.06
N LYS A 341 -6.84 43.90 39.72
CA LYS A 341 -5.88 44.71 40.45
C LYS A 341 -6.24 46.20 40.34
N GLU A 342 -6.56 46.69 39.14
CA GLU A 342 -7.04 48.08 38.95
C GLU A 342 -8.34 48.38 39.70
N LYS A 343 -9.32 47.47 39.67
CA LYS A 343 -10.56 47.58 40.42
C LYS A 343 -10.30 47.63 41.94
N LYS A 344 -9.36 46.82 42.44
CA LYS A 344 -8.95 46.85 43.87
C LYS A 344 -8.18 48.12 44.24
N GLU A 345 -7.34 48.66 43.34
CA GLU A 345 -6.67 49.95 43.59
C GLU A 345 -7.67 51.12 43.57
N LYS A 346 -8.59 51.14 42.59
CA LYS A 346 -9.68 52.16 42.54
C LYS A 346 -10.57 52.10 43.77
N LYS A 347 -10.89 50.92 44.31
CA LYS A 347 -11.64 50.79 45.58
C LYS A 347 -10.82 51.21 46.81
N ARG A 348 -9.50 50.97 46.87
CA ARG A 348 -8.62 51.42 47.95
C ARG A 348 -8.39 52.93 47.98
N MET A 349 -8.49 53.61 46.85
CA MET A 349 -8.36 55.09 46.76
C MET A 349 -9.59 55.87 47.24
N ARG A 350 -10.74 55.22 47.48
CA ARG A 350 -11.98 55.86 47.96
C ARG A 350 -12.07 55.99 49.47
N GLY A 351 -11.01 55.82 50.25
CA GLY A 351 -11.00 56.05 51.71
C GLY A 351 -11.02 57.51 52.07
N ARG A 352 -12.00 57.91 52.90
CA ARG A 352 -12.26 59.29 53.32
C ARG A 352 -11.19 59.90 54.27
N SER A 353 -10.24 59.16 54.74
CA SER A 353 -9.20 59.60 55.66
C SER A 353 -8.02 60.23 54.93
N LYS A 354 -7.78 61.53 55.17
CA LYS A 354 -6.62 62.28 54.64
C LYS A 354 -5.28 61.72 55.07
N ILE A 355 -5.16 61.11 56.27
CA ILE A 355 -3.98 60.54 56.83
C ILE A 355 -3.63 59.25 56.14
N ALA A 356 -4.58 58.36 55.89
CA ALA A 356 -4.38 57.12 55.14
C ALA A 356 -3.93 57.37 53.68
N LYS A 357 -4.46 58.44 53.05
CA LYS A 357 -4.07 58.87 51.71
C LYS A 357 -2.64 59.43 51.67
N LYS A 358 -2.19 60.12 52.72
CA LYS A 358 -0.83 60.67 52.87
C LYS A 358 0.19 59.52 53.12
N LEU A 359 -0.14 58.53 53.95
CA LEU A 359 0.67 57.34 54.23
C LEU A 359 0.80 56.43 52.98
N ARG A 360 -0.26 56.26 52.22
CA ARG A 360 -0.22 55.49 50.95
C ARG A 360 0.62 56.18 49.88
N ARG A 361 0.58 57.51 49.77
CA ARG A 361 1.46 58.31 48.91
C ARG A 361 2.94 58.17 49.34
N LYS A 362 3.24 58.21 50.65
CA LYS A 362 4.58 58.03 51.19
C LYS A 362 5.09 56.59 50.92
N LYS A 363 4.24 55.57 51.07
CA LYS A 363 4.59 54.17 50.70
C LYS A 363 4.84 53.96 49.21
N LYS A 364 4.15 54.73 48.36
CA LYS A 364 4.37 54.63 46.88
C LYS A 364 5.68 55.33 46.44
N ASN A 365 6.16 56.31 47.19
CA ASN A 365 7.37 57.03 46.88
C ASN A 365 8.65 56.43 47.50
N ILE A 366 8.52 55.43 48.37
CA ILE A 366 9.63 54.66 48.86
C ILE A 366 9.77 53.45 47.89
N VAL A 367 10.60 53.61 46.89
CA VAL A 367 11.04 52.52 46.04
C VAL A 367 12.07 51.75 46.87
N ASP A 368 11.59 50.73 47.58
CA ASP A 368 12.46 49.78 48.25
C ASP A 368 13.02 48.84 47.22
N GLU A 369 14.22 49.20 46.70
CA GLU A 369 14.89 48.46 45.60
C GLU A 369 15.04 46.97 45.89
N ASN A 370 15.20 46.58 47.17
CA ASN A 370 15.28 45.21 47.57
C ASN A 370 13.95 44.47 47.44
N THR A 371 12.80 45.14 47.66
CA THR A 371 11.48 44.51 47.49
C THR A 371 11.08 44.39 46.01
N VAL A 372 11.56 45.28 45.16
CA VAL A 372 11.40 45.19 43.70
C VAL A 372 12.25 44.04 43.15
N LYS A 373 13.51 43.99 43.50
CA LYS A 373 14.41 42.89 43.09
C LYS A 373 13.92 41.51 43.58
N LEU A 374 13.40 41.41 44.83
CA LEU A 374 12.81 40.16 45.31
C LEU A 374 11.52 39.76 44.58
N LYS A 375 10.77 40.72 44.09
CA LYS A 375 9.58 40.42 43.26
C LYS A 375 9.98 39.96 41.85
N GLU A 376 10.94 40.63 41.23
CA GLU A 376 11.49 40.27 39.95
C GLU A 376 12.08 38.84 39.98
N LEU A 377 12.91 38.51 40.98
CA LEU A 377 13.43 37.17 41.20
C LEU A 377 12.34 36.08 41.35
N ARG A 378 11.29 36.41 42.13
CA ARG A 378 10.14 35.49 42.29
C ARG A 378 9.32 35.30 41.03
N ASP A 379 9.22 36.32 40.22
CA ASP A 379 8.50 36.23 38.94
C ASP A 379 9.35 35.51 37.89
N GLU A 380 10.68 35.71 37.90
CA GLU A 380 11.63 34.91 37.11
C GLU A 380 11.63 33.42 37.50
N GLU A 381 11.70 33.09 38.83
CA GLU A 381 11.57 31.71 39.29
C GLU A 381 10.24 31.06 38.91
N LYS A 382 9.14 31.82 38.83
CA LYS A 382 7.86 31.32 38.39
C LYS A 382 7.83 31.06 36.88
N GLU A 383 8.45 31.95 36.12
CA GLU A 383 8.58 31.76 34.67
C GLU A 383 9.47 30.58 34.33
N GLU A 384 10.60 30.40 35.05
CA GLU A 384 11.45 29.22 34.89
C GLU A 384 10.73 27.92 35.26
N ARG A 385 9.95 27.92 36.34
CA ARG A 385 9.10 26.77 36.69
C ARG A 385 8.01 26.48 35.66
N MET A 386 7.47 27.50 35.01
CA MET A 386 6.50 27.31 33.95
C MET A 386 7.17 26.79 32.69
N ARG A 387 8.35 27.34 32.31
CA ARG A 387 9.15 26.86 31.20
C ARG A 387 9.64 25.41 31.39
N SER A 388 10.08 25.08 32.61
CA SER A 388 10.50 23.69 32.92
C SER A 388 9.32 22.71 32.88
N LYS A 389 8.10 23.12 33.27
CA LYS A 389 6.89 22.32 33.13
C LYS A 389 6.46 22.19 31.66
N GLU A 390 6.63 23.22 30.84
CA GLU A 390 6.39 23.16 29.39
C GLU A 390 7.38 22.26 28.68
N LEU A 391 8.67 22.31 29.04
CA LEU A 391 9.69 21.40 28.53
C LEU A 391 9.40 19.93 28.87
N VAL A 392 8.97 19.65 30.10
CA VAL A 392 8.57 18.28 30.50
C VAL A 392 7.35 17.78 29.73
N VAL A 393 6.44 18.65 29.34
CA VAL A 393 5.27 18.30 28.49
C VAL A 393 5.68 18.08 27.04
N THR A 394 6.73 18.77 26.56
CA THR A 394 7.20 18.62 25.16
C THR A 394 8.14 17.42 24.97
N ASP A 395 8.93 17.07 25.99
CA ASP A 395 9.85 15.92 25.97
C ASP A 395 9.15 14.59 26.31
N GLY A 396 7.94 14.64 26.87
CA GLY A 396 7.13 13.46 27.23
C GLY A 396 6.44 12.76 26.05
N ALA A 397 6.67 13.21 24.81
CA ALA A 397 6.18 12.54 23.59
C ALA A 397 7.19 11.52 23.01
N GLY A 398 8.33 11.31 23.69
CA GLY A 398 9.29 10.27 23.37
C GLY A 398 9.26 9.16 24.42
N ASP A 399 9.60 7.94 24.01
CA ASP A 399 9.60 6.70 24.83
C ASP A 399 10.50 6.72 26.09
N ASP A 400 11.12 7.86 26.44
CA ASP A 400 12.08 8.04 27.53
C ASP A 400 11.52 8.80 28.77
N ALA A 401 10.21 8.87 28.94
CA ALA A 401 9.65 9.47 30.14
C ALA A 401 9.95 8.59 31.38
N PRO A 402 10.50 9.15 32.48
CA PRO A 402 10.77 8.37 33.66
C PRO A 402 9.49 7.71 34.18
N ALA A 403 9.61 6.44 34.60
CA ALA A 403 8.51 5.55 34.99
C ALA A 403 7.51 6.13 36.02
N ALA A 404 7.93 7.15 36.77
CA ALA A 404 7.09 7.87 37.74
C ALA A 404 6.04 8.79 37.07
N LEU A 405 6.24 9.21 35.83
CA LEU A 405 5.33 10.12 35.11
C LEU A 405 4.41 9.40 34.14
N GLN A 406 4.68 8.13 33.80
CA GLN A 406 3.85 7.32 32.90
C GLN A 406 2.43 7.01 33.44
N ARG A 407 2.16 7.31 34.71
CA ARG A 407 0.83 7.15 35.32
C ARG A 407 -0.11 8.33 35.11
N PHE A 408 0.36 9.42 34.50
CA PHE A 408 -0.41 10.65 34.33
C PHE A 408 -0.65 11.02 32.85
N PHE A 409 -0.22 10.14 31.92
CA PHE A 409 -0.46 10.26 30.48
C PHE A 409 -1.21 9.05 29.94
#